data_5b0b168c67775ff1ac1a4634d6212de4
#
_entry.id   5b0b168c67775ff1ac1a4634d6212de4
#
_cell.length_a   1.000
_cell.length_b   1.000
_cell.length_c   1.000
_cell.angle_alpha   90.00
_cell.angle_beta   90.00
_cell.angle_gamma   90.00
#
_symmetry.space_group_name_H-M   'P 1'
#
loop_
_entity.id
_entity.type
_entity.pdbx_description
1 polymer ?
#
loop_
_entity_poly.entity_id
_entity_poly.type
_entity_poly.pdbx_seq_one_letter_code
_entity_poly.pdbx_strand_id
1 'polypeptide(L)'
;MRSYRVVAVEDRIANAVRKTLRSPGYGHPAHTDVATGRGPCRQCLRAFSVGEDRRILFTYDAFYGKEELPLPGPVFIHERVCERYPEDAGFPVDLLSHGLTFNAYAVGRRLVSQRYVSDGIVGPQIEQLLDDADVAYIHVRDTNAGCFDFRIERTGNEAEATQNTTSNGGSSHE
;
A
#
# COMPACT_ATOMS: atom_id res chain seq x y z
N MET A 1 -19.80 -9.66 4.10
CA MET A 1 -18.43 -9.84 3.57
C MET A 1 -18.02 -8.49 3.02
N ARG A 2 -16.84 -7.97 3.35
CA ARG A 2 -16.42 -6.65 2.83
C ARG A 2 -16.08 -6.78 1.34
N SER A 3 -16.39 -5.76 0.56
CA SER A 3 -16.14 -5.72 -0.90
C SER A 3 -14.66 -5.43 -1.26
N TYR A 4 -13.84 -5.10 -0.26
CA TYR A 4 -12.43 -4.75 -0.46
C TYR A 4 -11.52 -5.30 0.64
N ARG A 5 -10.22 -5.38 0.32
CA ARG A 5 -9.13 -5.67 1.25
C ARG A 5 -8.14 -4.52 1.33
N VAL A 6 -7.48 -4.41 2.48
CA VAL A 6 -6.40 -3.44 2.74
C VAL A 6 -5.06 -4.13 2.57
N VAL A 7 -4.17 -3.58 1.76
CA VAL A 7 -2.86 -4.17 1.48
C VAL A 7 -1.76 -3.25 2.01
N ALA A 8 -1.26 -3.60 3.20
CA ALA A 8 -0.12 -2.95 3.85
C ALA A 8 1.22 -3.46 3.29
N VAL A 9 2.32 -2.78 3.63
CA VAL A 9 3.67 -3.24 3.31
C VAL A 9 3.89 -4.66 3.82
N GLU A 10 4.43 -5.50 2.97
CA GLU A 10 4.64 -6.93 3.23
C GLU A 10 5.70 -7.17 4.32
N ASP A 11 5.50 -8.22 5.12
CA ASP A 11 6.43 -8.62 6.19
C ASP A 11 7.85 -8.84 5.69
N ARG A 12 8.02 -9.46 4.51
CA ARG A 12 9.34 -9.69 3.93
C ARG A 12 10.10 -8.39 3.66
N ILE A 13 9.41 -7.33 3.21
CA ILE A 13 9.99 -6.01 2.96
C ILE A 13 10.36 -5.34 4.30
N ALA A 14 9.43 -5.28 5.24
CA ALA A 14 9.64 -4.67 6.54
C ALA A 14 10.78 -5.36 7.32
N ASN A 15 10.83 -6.69 7.29
CA ASN A 15 11.88 -7.46 7.94
C ASN A 15 13.25 -7.26 7.28
N ALA A 16 13.31 -7.18 5.94
CA ALA A 16 14.55 -6.88 5.24
C ALA A 16 15.09 -5.49 5.62
N VAL A 17 14.22 -4.47 5.69
CA VAL A 17 14.60 -3.12 6.12
C VAL A 17 15.14 -3.11 7.55
N ARG A 18 14.45 -3.76 8.50
CA ARG A 18 14.91 -3.85 9.89
C ARG A 18 16.28 -4.53 10.03
N LYS A 19 16.48 -5.59 9.24
CA LYS A 19 17.72 -6.37 9.28
C LYS A 19 18.91 -5.64 8.67
N THR A 20 18.69 -4.92 7.56
CA THR A 20 19.80 -4.37 6.77
C THR A 20 19.98 -2.86 6.92
N LEU A 21 18.97 -2.14 7.42
CA LEU A 21 18.86 -0.68 7.41
C LEU A 21 19.14 -0.09 6.00
N ARG A 22 18.62 -0.78 4.98
CA ARG A 22 18.69 -0.35 3.59
C ARG A 22 17.33 -0.45 2.93
N SER A 23 17.09 0.44 1.97
CA SER A 23 15.87 0.44 1.15
C SER A 23 15.92 -0.72 0.16
N PRO A 24 14.99 -1.72 0.25
CA PRO A 24 14.98 -2.87 -0.63
C PRO A 24 14.79 -2.47 -2.11
N GLY A 25 15.59 -3.07 -2.99
CA GLY A 25 15.59 -2.76 -4.43
C GLY A 25 16.38 -1.51 -4.82
N TYR A 26 16.68 -0.61 -3.87
CA TYR A 26 17.40 0.65 -4.12
C TYR A 26 18.80 0.69 -3.46
N GLY A 27 19.00 -0.05 -2.38
CA GLY A 27 20.31 -0.23 -1.75
C GLY A 27 20.82 0.95 -0.91
N HIS A 28 20.23 2.14 -0.98
CA HIS A 28 20.67 3.26 -0.14
C HIS A 28 20.23 3.11 1.33
N PRO A 29 20.85 3.83 2.28
CA PRO A 29 20.55 3.71 3.70
C PRO A 29 19.10 4.03 4.03
N ALA A 30 18.53 3.27 4.99
CA ALA A 30 17.35 3.65 5.73
C ALA A 30 17.76 4.38 7.02
N HIS A 31 16.89 5.25 7.54
CA HIS A 31 17.19 6.09 8.70
C HIS A 31 16.25 5.78 9.86
N THR A 32 16.81 5.70 11.07
CA THR A 32 16.02 5.48 12.28
C THR A 32 15.94 6.76 13.10
N ASP A 33 14.76 7.06 13.61
CA ASP A 33 14.53 8.18 14.53
C ASP A 33 13.41 7.86 15.53
N VAL A 34 13.22 8.74 16.50
CA VAL A 34 12.02 8.74 17.35
C VAL A 34 10.92 9.48 16.62
N ALA A 35 9.71 8.93 16.62
CA ALA A 35 8.60 9.50 15.92
C ALA A 35 8.30 10.93 16.38
N THR A 36 8.35 11.88 15.44
CA THR A 36 8.01 13.30 15.64
C THR A 36 6.62 13.65 15.12
N GLY A 37 5.94 12.71 14.48
CA GLY A 37 4.59 12.85 13.92
C GLY A 37 3.83 11.54 14.00
N ARG A 38 2.50 11.63 13.92
CA ARG A 38 1.57 10.50 14.08
C ARG A 38 1.35 9.68 12.81
N GLY A 39 2.01 10.02 11.70
CA GLY A 39 1.86 9.27 10.43
C GLY A 39 1.99 7.77 10.66
N PRO A 40 1.24 6.92 9.91
CA PRO A 40 1.15 5.50 10.24
C PRO A 40 2.44 4.71 9.95
N CYS A 41 2.63 3.63 10.69
CA CYS A 41 3.50 2.54 10.27
C CYS A 41 2.88 1.83 9.07
N ARG A 42 3.59 1.73 7.94
CA ARG A 42 3.05 1.16 6.68
C ARG A 42 2.89 -0.36 6.71
N GLN A 43 3.35 -1.03 7.76
CA GLN A 43 3.15 -2.46 7.96
C GLN A 43 1.92 -2.77 8.82
N CYS A 44 1.79 -2.18 10.02
CA CYS A 44 0.67 -2.44 10.93
C CYS A 44 -0.45 -1.40 10.84
N LEU A 45 -0.27 -0.33 10.08
CA LEU A 45 -1.20 0.78 9.84
C LEU A 45 -1.71 1.49 11.11
N ARG A 46 -0.97 1.35 12.22
CA ARG A 46 -1.20 2.10 13.45
C ARG A 46 -0.42 3.40 13.43
N ALA A 47 -1.01 4.45 13.99
CA ALA A 47 -0.34 5.73 14.20
C ALA A 47 0.83 5.57 15.17
N PHE A 48 1.93 6.31 14.95
CA PHE A 48 3.05 6.36 15.88
C PHE A 48 2.69 7.17 17.14
N SER A 49 3.15 6.67 18.30
CA SER A 49 3.19 7.43 19.55
C SER A 49 4.37 8.41 19.49
N VAL A 50 4.05 9.70 19.37
CA VAL A 50 5.06 10.77 19.25
C VAL A 50 5.93 10.82 20.51
N GLY A 51 7.25 10.84 20.32
CA GLY A 51 8.24 10.87 21.41
C GLY A 51 8.54 9.49 22.04
N GLU A 52 7.77 8.44 21.70
CA GLU A 52 7.92 7.11 22.30
C GLU A 52 8.35 6.06 21.27
N ASP A 53 7.63 5.99 20.14
CA ASP A 53 7.90 4.99 19.12
C ASP A 53 9.18 5.32 18.35
N ARG A 54 9.99 4.29 18.13
CA ARG A 54 11.09 4.34 17.16
C ARG A 54 10.60 3.85 15.82
N ARG A 55 11.01 4.55 14.75
CA ARG A 55 10.59 4.25 13.38
C ARG A 55 11.79 4.22 12.43
N ILE A 56 11.60 3.58 11.28
CA ILE A 56 12.57 3.50 10.19
C ILE A 56 11.95 4.17 8.97
N LEU A 57 12.63 5.19 8.44
CA LEU A 57 12.34 5.82 7.16
C LEU A 57 13.13 5.11 6.06
N PHE A 58 12.46 4.67 5.00
CA PHE A 58 13.09 4.05 3.84
C PHE A 58 12.31 4.34 2.56
N THR A 59 12.92 4.08 1.42
CA THR A 59 12.28 4.20 0.12
C THR A 59 11.52 2.93 -0.24
N TYR A 60 10.26 3.10 -0.57
CA TYR A 60 9.34 2.04 -0.98
C TYR A 60 8.67 2.38 -2.31
N ASP A 61 8.52 1.39 -3.16
CA ASP A 61 7.73 1.53 -4.38
C ASP A 61 6.28 1.15 -4.12
N ALA A 62 5.39 2.14 -4.10
CA ALA A 62 3.97 1.93 -3.85
C ALA A 62 3.27 1.10 -4.96
N PHE A 63 3.87 0.99 -6.13
CA PHE A 63 3.36 0.18 -7.25
C PHE A 63 3.98 -1.22 -7.31
N TYR A 64 4.80 -1.58 -6.33
CA TYR A 64 5.45 -2.90 -6.27
C TYR A 64 4.44 -4.04 -6.44
N GLY A 65 4.73 -4.94 -7.39
CA GLY A 65 3.87 -6.07 -7.72
C GLY A 65 2.58 -5.74 -8.48
N LYS A 66 2.42 -4.47 -8.93
CA LYS A 66 1.28 -4.03 -9.73
C LYS A 66 1.68 -3.45 -11.08
N GLU A 67 2.78 -2.73 -11.14
CA GLU A 67 3.23 -2.02 -12.33
C GLU A 67 4.72 -2.26 -12.57
N GLU A 68 5.14 -2.22 -13.83
CA GLU A 68 6.53 -2.43 -14.21
C GLU A 68 7.40 -1.22 -13.88
N LEU A 69 6.86 0.00 -14.05
CA LEU A 69 7.60 1.23 -13.78
C LEU A 69 7.45 1.63 -12.31
N PRO A 70 8.55 1.69 -11.54
CA PRO A 70 8.51 2.07 -10.14
C PRO A 70 8.17 3.57 -9.97
N LEU A 71 7.56 3.89 -8.84
CA LEU A 71 7.41 5.24 -8.33
C LEU A 71 7.78 5.25 -6.84
N PRO A 72 9.08 5.23 -6.52
CA PRO A 72 9.54 5.16 -5.14
C PRO A 72 9.24 6.45 -4.37
N GLY A 73 8.95 6.28 -3.09
CA GLY A 73 8.73 7.38 -2.17
C GLY A 73 9.08 6.99 -0.74
N PRO A 74 9.19 7.98 0.17
CA PRO A 74 9.52 7.72 1.56
C PRO A 74 8.33 7.11 2.31
N VAL A 75 8.60 6.09 3.12
CA VAL A 75 7.62 5.50 4.04
C VAL A 75 8.27 5.16 5.38
N PHE A 76 7.45 5.09 6.43
CA PHE A 76 7.87 4.71 7.77
C PHE A 76 7.30 3.35 8.18
N ILE A 77 8.11 2.56 8.90
CA ILE A 77 7.67 1.40 9.67
C ILE A 77 8.19 1.51 11.11
N HIS A 78 7.57 0.80 12.06
CA HIS A 78 8.16 0.65 13.39
C HIS A 78 9.53 -0.01 13.30
N GLU A 79 10.50 0.50 14.04
CA GLU A 79 11.82 -0.13 14.18
C GLU A 79 11.68 -1.50 14.86
N ARG A 80 10.86 -1.58 15.90
CA ARG A 80 10.47 -2.84 16.54
C ARG A 80 9.53 -3.62 15.64
N VAL A 81 9.65 -4.94 15.63
CA VAL A 81 8.74 -5.82 14.90
C VAL A 81 7.31 -5.60 15.35
N CYS A 82 6.41 -5.40 14.41
CA CYS A 82 4.98 -5.30 14.62
C CYS A 82 4.25 -6.26 13.67
N GLU A 83 3.06 -6.65 14.04
CA GLU A 83 2.19 -7.48 13.20
C GLU A 83 1.69 -6.69 12.00
N ARG A 84 1.72 -7.31 10.81
CA ARG A 84 1.16 -6.72 9.59
C ARG A 84 -0.35 -6.52 9.75
N TYR A 85 -0.87 -5.44 9.19
CA TYR A 85 -2.30 -5.18 9.21
C TYR A 85 -3.06 -6.30 8.48
N PRO A 86 -4.09 -6.90 9.11
CA PRO A 86 -4.90 -7.95 8.47
C PRO A 86 -5.69 -7.38 7.28
N GLU A 87 -5.62 -8.04 6.14
CA GLU A 87 -6.21 -7.54 4.89
C GLU A 87 -7.74 -7.41 4.94
N ASP A 88 -8.39 -8.23 5.77
CA ASP A 88 -9.84 -8.29 5.96
C ASP A 88 -10.35 -7.46 7.15
N ALA A 89 -9.47 -6.79 7.91
CA ALA A 89 -9.85 -5.98 9.07
C ALA A 89 -10.64 -4.72 8.69
N GLY A 90 -10.63 -4.32 7.43
CA GLY A 90 -11.30 -3.14 6.90
C GLY A 90 -10.39 -1.91 6.91
N PHE A 91 -10.96 -0.71 6.98
CA PHE A 91 -10.16 0.51 6.98
C PHE A 91 -9.50 0.74 8.36
N PRO A 92 -8.19 1.10 8.41
CA PRO A 92 -7.48 1.34 9.67
C PRO A 92 -8.09 2.52 10.46
N VAL A 93 -8.56 2.24 11.68
CA VAL A 93 -9.28 3.24 12.49
C VAL A 93 -8.40 4.42 12.90
N ASP A 94 -7.10 4.19 13.11
CA ASP A 94 -6.15 5.24 13.48
C ASP A 94 -6.00 6.32 12.39
N LEU A 95 -6.36 6.01 11.15
CA LEU A 95 -6.24 6.91 10.01
C LEU A 95 -7.52 7.70 9.70
N LEU A 96 -8.64 7.38 10.35
CA LEU A 96 -9.92 8.07 10.09
C LEU A 96 -9.90 9.56 10.47
N SER A 97 -9.01 9.97 11.37
CA SER A 97 -8.84 11.38 11.77
C SER A 97 -7.84 12.15 10.90
N HIS A 98 -7.22 11.49 9.90
CA HIS A 98 -6.26 12.11 9.00
C HIS A 98 -6.96 12.60 7.73
N GLY A 99 -6.45 13.68 7.14
CA GLY A 99 -6.80 14.04 5.77
C GLY A 99 -6.21 13.03 4.79
N LEU A 100 -7.06 12.35 4.04
CA LEU A 100 -6.66 11.27 3.14
C LEU A 100 -6.95 11.63 1.69
N THR A 101 -6.07 11.19 0.80
CA THR A 101 -6.26 11.23 -0.65
C THR A 101 -6.34 9.82 -1.20
N PHE A 102 -7.45 9.51 -1.86
CA PHE A 102 -7.67 8.25 -2.56
C PHE A 102 -7.38 8.45 -4.04
N ASN A 103 -6.35 7.80 -4.54
CA ASN A 103 -6.00 7.79 -5.96
C ASN A 103 -6.42 6.43 -6.56
N ALA A 104 -7.47 6.43 -7.34
CA ALA A 104 -7.98 5.26 -8.04
C ALA A 104 -7.26 5.09 -9.38
N TYR A 105 -6.62 3.94 -9.57
CA TYR A 105 -5.84 3.62 -10.76
C TYR A 105 -6.46 2.49 -11.57
N ALA A 106 -6.42 2.62 -12.89
CA ALA A 106 -6.55 1.51 -13.83
C ALA A 106 -5.21 0.76 -13.94
N VAL A 107 -5.22 -0.41 -14.58
CA VAL A 107 -4.00 -1.11 -15.01
C VAL A 107 -3.15 -0.17 -15.86
N GLY A 108 -1.82 -0.28 -15.78
CA GLY A 108 -0.89 0.64 -16.44
C GLY A 108 -0.74 1.98 -15.70
N ARG A 109 -1.11 2.04 -14.44
CA ARG A 109 -0.96 3.22 -13.56
C ARG A 109 -1.67 4.49 -14.05
N ARG A 110 -2.70 4.34 -14.87
CA ARG A 110 -3.54 5.47 -15.31
C ARG A 110 -4.45 5.91 -14.17
N LEU A 111 -4.30 7.15 -13.71
CA LEU A 111 -5.20 7.73 -12.70
C LEU A 111 -6.60 7.90 -13.30
N VAL A 112 -7.58 7.20 -12.76
CA VAL A 112 -8.99 7.26 -13.17
C VAL A 112 -9.71 8.36 -12.40
N SER A 113 -9.53 8.38 -11.08
CA SER A 113 -10.22 9.32 -10.20
C SER A 113 -9.39 9.60 -8.94
N GLN A 114 -9.65 10.76 -8.35
CA GLN A 114 -9.06 11.17 -7.07
C GLN A 114 -10.17 11.67 -6.15
N ARG A 115 -10.08 11.35 -4.85
CA ARG A 115 -10.99 11.84 -3.81
C ARG A 115 -10.20 12.32 -2.60
N TYR A 116 -10.63 13.43 -2.03
CA TYR A 116 -10.13 13.93 -0.75
C TYR A 116 -11.15 13.61 0.33
N VAL A 117 -10.69 12.97 1.41
CA VAL A 117 -11.53 12.54 2.54
C VAL A 117 -10.94 13.13 3.81
N SER A 118 -11.69 14.00 4.49
CA SER A 118 -11.25 14.68 5.71
C SER A 118 -12.24 14.50 6.88
N ASP A 119 -13.38 13.87 6.62
CA ASP A 119 -14.47 13.66 7.59
C ASP A 119 -14.49 12.26 8.22
N GLY A 120 -13.55 11.39 7.84
CA GLY A 120 -13.48 10.01 8.28
C GLY A 120 -14.53 9.08 7.65
N ILE A 121 -15.35 9.58 6.72
CA ILE A 121 -16.39 8.79 6.03
C ILE A 121 -15.77 8.11 4.79
N VAL A 122 -15.00 7.06 5.03
CA VAL A 122 -14.19 6.39 3.98
C VAL A 122 -14.97 5.33 3.19
N GLY A 123 -15.87 4.57 3.84
CA GLY A 123 -16.57 3.42 3.25
C GLY A 123 -17.28 3.75 1.93
N PRO A 124 -18.24 4.69 1.93
CA PRO A 124 -18.95 5.09 0.71
C PRO A 124 -18.03 5.59 -0.41
N GLN A 125 -16.93 6.26 -0.06
CA GLN A 125 -15.95 6.74 -1.05
C GLN A 125 -15.20 5.58 -1.72
N ILE A 126 -14.82 4.57 -0.93
CA ILE A 126 -14.14 3.36 -1.45
C ILE A 126 -15.09 2.57 -2.35
N GLU A 127 -16.32 2.33 -1.89
CA GLU A 127 -17.33 1.60 -2.65
C GLU A 127 -17.60 2.28 -4.00
N GLN A 128 -17.85 3.59 -3.98
CA GLN A 128 -18.10 4.37 -5.18
C GLN A 128 -16.93 4.36 -6.17
N LEU A 129 -15.67 4.38 -5.69
CA LEU A 129 -14.51 4.27 -6.56
C LEU A 129 -14.35 2.86 -7.13
N LEU A 130 -14.65 1.82 -6.34
CA LEU A 130 -14.56 0.44 -6.78
C LEU A 130 -15.74 -0.01 -7.64
N ASP A 131 -16.88 0.69 -7.66
CA ASP A 131 -17.98 0.44 -8.58
C ASP A 131 -17.61 0.76 -10.04
N ASP A 132 -16.63 1.63 -10.26
CA ASP A 132 -16.07 1.87 -11.59
C ASP A 132 -15.20 0.69 -12.02
N ALA A 133 -15.62 0.00 -13.10
CA ALA A 133 -14.95 -1.19 -13.63
C ALA A 133 -13.51 -0.91 -14.11
N ASP A 134 -13.21 0.33 -14.50
CA ASP A 134 -11.87 0.74 -14.92
C ASP A 134 -10.88 0.81 -13.74
N VAL A 135 -11.36 0.94 -12.50
CA VAL A 135 -10.51 1.01 -11.33
C VAL A 135 -10.00 -0.37 -10.94
N ALA A 136 -8.70 -0.58 -11.04
CA ALA A 136 -8.04 -1.82 -10.64
C ALA A 136 -7.68 -1.85 -9.14
N TYR A 137 -7.23 -0.71 -8.60
CA TYR A 137 -6.86 -0.55 -7.19
C TYR A 137 -6.86 0.92 -6.78
N ILE A 138 -6.86 1.18 -5.47
CA ILE A 138 -6.80 2.53 -4.89
C ILE A 138 -5.54 2.65 -4.03
N HIS A 139 -4.73 3.69 -4.23
CA HIS A 139 -3.71 4.10 -3.27
C HIS A 139 -4.31 5.10 -2.29
N VAL A 140 -4.14 4.82 -1.01
CA VAL A 140 -4.42 5.76 0.08
C VAL A 140 -3.14 6.50 0.42
N ARG A 141 -3.22 7.82 0.48
CA ARG A 141 -2.10 8.72 0.79
C ARG A 141 -2.51 9.72 1.86
N ASP A 142 -1.56 10.14 2.68
CA ASP A 142 -1.73 11.33 3.52
C ASP A 142 -1.87 12.56 2.61
N THR A 143 -2.90 13.37 2.82
CA THR A 143 -3.17 14.54 1.96
C THR A 143 -2.10 15.62 2.12
N ASN A 144 -1.58 15.81 3.34
CA ASN A 144 -0.63 16.89 3.62
C ASN A 144 0.80 16.52 3.20
N ALA A 145 1.22 15.28 3.48
CA ALA A 145 2.56 14.80 3.19
C ALA A 145 2.68 14.20 1.78
N GLY A 146 1.57 13.77 1.17
CA GLY A 146 1.56 13.09 -0.12
C GLY A 146 2.13 11.67 -0.09
N CYS A 147 2.53 11.18 1.09
CA CYS A 147 3.14 9.85 1.23
C CYS A 147 2.12 8.73 1.05
N PHE A 148 2.57 7.62 0.48
CA PHE A 148 1.79 6.39 0.39
C PHE A 148 1.58 5.79 1.77
N ASP A 149 0.34 5.41 2.09
CA ASP A 149 -0.02 4.71 3.32
C ASP A 149 -0.24 3.22 3.07
N PHE A 150 -1.19 2.87 2.21
CA PHE A 150 -1.50 1.48 1.83
C PHE A 150 -2.34 1.44 0.56
N ARG A 151 -2.59 0.23 0.06
CA ARG A 151 -3.43 -0.02 -1.11
C ARG A 151 -4.73 -0.70 -0.71
N ILE A 152 -5.80 -0.37 -1.45
CA ILE A 152 -7.10 -1.04 -1.38
C ILE A 152 -7.33 -1.79 -2.69
N GLU A 153 -7.78 -3.03 -2.59
CA GLU A 153 -8.13 -3.89 -3.71
C GLU A 153 -9.50 -4.54 -3.50
N ARG A 154 -10.18 -4.94 -4.58
CA ARG A 154 -11.39 -5.76 -4.48
C ARG A 154 -11.07 -7.11 -3.84
N THR A 155 -11.99 -7.62 -3.04
CA THR A 155 -11.93 -9.03 -2.63
C THR A 155 -12.40 -9.91 -3.78
N GLY A 156 -11.60 -10.91 -4.18
CA GLY A 156 -11.99 -11.89 -5.22
C GLY A 156 -11.16 -11.89 -6.52
N ASN A 157 -10.20 -10.97 -6.70
CA ASN A 157 -9.43 -10.86 -7.96
C ASN A 157 -8.16 -11.75 -8.04
N GLU A 158 -7.98 -12.76 -7.19
CA GLU A 158 -6.79 -13.63 -7.30
C GLU A 158 -6.88 -14.75 -8.37
N ALA A 159 -8.04 -14.91 -9.03
CA ALA A 159 -8.29 -16.05 -9.92
C ALA A 159 -7.87 -15.87 -11.40
N GLU A 160 -7.57 -14.66 -11.88
CA GLU A 160 -7.34 -14.44 -13.33
C GLU A 160 -5.87 -14.25 -13.75
N ALA A 161 -4.95 -14.08 -12.83
CA ALA A 161 -3.53 -13.83 -13.18
C ALA A 161 -2.73 -15.11 -13.53
N THR A 162 -3.27 -16.32 -13.29
CA THR A 162 -2.50 -17.57 -13.41
C THR A 162 -2.84 -18.42 -14.66
N GLN A 163 -3.77 -18.00 -15.53
CA GLN A 163 -4.19 -18.85 -16.65
C GLN A 163 -3.65 -18.48 -18.03
N ASN A 164 -2.81 -17.47 -18.17
CA ASN A 164 -2.32 -17.04 -19.50
C ASN A 164 -0.89 -17.49 -19.86
N THR A 165 -0.33 -18.50 -19.18
CA THR A 165 1.05 -18.96 -19.48
C THR A 165 1.14 -20.42 -19.94
N THR A 166 0.03 -21.04 -20.42
CA THR A 166 0.12 -22.43 -20.90
C THR A 166 -0.73 -22.65 -22.14
N SER A 167 -0.36 -22.07 -23.29
CA SER A 167 -0.72 -22.64 -24.59
C SER A 167 0.06 -21.95 -25.72
N ASN A 168 1.33 -22.32 -25.88
CA ASN A 168 1.97 -22.33 -27.19
C ASN A 168 3.12 -23.36 -27.15
N GLY A 169 2.77 -24.60 -27.24
CA GLY A 169 3.70 -25.72 -27.37
C GLY A 169 3.19 -26.62 -28.48
N GLY A 170 3.88 -26.60 -29.61
CA GLY A 170 3.92 -27.75 -30.48
C GLY A 170 3.05 -27.73 -31.72
N SER A 171 3.69 -27.50 -32.85
CA SER A 171 3.46 -28.38 -34.01
C SER A 171 4.71 -28.40 -34.88
N SER A 172 5.36 -29.53 -34.83
CA SER A 172 6.37 -30.02 -35.77
C SER A 172 5.68 -30.37 -37.06
N HIS A 173 6.24 -30.01 -38.19
CA HIS A 173 6.17 -30.82 -39.41
C HIS A 173 7.42 -30.56 -40.23
N GLU A 174 8.14 -31.69 -40.39
CA GLU A 174 8.80 -32.27 -41.54
C GLU A 174 9.60 -31.33 -42.47
#